data_1d9535b53f5e122d50f4f7ec16487a70
#
_entry.id   1d9535b53f5e122d50f4f7ec16487a70
#
_cell.length_a   1.000
_cell.length_b   1.000
_cell.length_c   1.000
_cell.angle_alpha   90.00
_cell.angle_beta   90.00
_cell.angle_gamma   90.00
#
_symmetry.space_group_name_H-M   'P 1'
#
loop_
_entity.id
_entity.type
_entity.pdbx_description
1 polymer ?
#
loop_
_entity_poly.entity_id
_entity_poly.type
_entity_poly.pdbx_seq_one_letter_code
_entity_poly.pdbx_strand_id
1 'polypeptide(L)'
;MTKLTVRATPGVAPMWSFHEEGRSYMEYDSEGKKRGRWLSINHESKLTGFVTIKNNKQHGEQIVRYPNGQVKYNWNWKDGVYHGRCMDWAENGMTKFQGHYKDGQKHGKWWEWYPNGRLSVAGKFENGLAIGLKAWMPCGEKCPLTGVVNGYGWWVHYDSSGEELYKTEISGGKMIDEYEVIDGDEWEDQEE
;
A
#
# COMPACT_ATOMS: atom_id res chain seq x y z
N MET A 1 8.14 29.67 11.49
CA MET A 1 6.86 29.81 10.76
C MET A 1 7.17 30.16 9.30
N THR A 2 7.21 29.19 8.42
CA THR A 2 7.49 29.41 7.00
C THR A 2 6.18 29.78 6.30
N LYS A 3 6.05 31.05 5.91
CA LYS A 3 4.91 31.53 5.10
C LYS A 3 5.00 30.91 3.72
N LEU A 4 4.13 29.95 3.39
CA LEU A 4 3.95 29.53 2.00
C LEU A 4 3.25 30.67 1.25
N THR A 5 3.97 31.29 0.32
CA THR A 5 3.40 32.29 -0.58
C THR A 5 2.68 31.53 -1.70
N VAL A 6 1.35 31.60 -1.69
CA VAL A 6 0.50 31.02 -2.73
C VAL A 6 0.36 32.05 -3.84
N ARG A 7 0.76 31.71 -5.07
CA ARG A 7 0.42 32.49 -6.26
C ARG A 7 -1.04 32.16 -6.64
N ALA A 8 -1.91 33.13 -6.45
CA ALA A 8 -3.29 33.04 -6.93
C ALA A 8 -3.33 33.13 -8.47
N THR A 9 -4.07 32.23 -9.10
CA THR A 9 -4.41 32.36 -10.51
C THR A 9 -5.43 33.49 -10.67
N PRO A 10 -5.26 34.45 -11.63
CA PRO A 10 -6.22 35.52 -11.81
C PRO A 10 -7.62 34.99 -12.11
N GLY A 11 -8.59 35.39 -11.32
CA GLY A 11 -10.01 35.08 -11.50
C GLY A 11 -10.64 34.03 -10.60
N VAL A 12 -9.85 33.35 -9.74
CA VAL A 12 -10.39 32.39 -8.77
C VAL A 12 -9.89 32.76 -7.37
N ALA A 13 -10.78 33.14 -6.48
CA ALA A 13 -10.42 33.38 -5.09
C ALA A 13 -10.04 32.05 -4.42
N PRO A 14 -8.84 31.93 -3.78
CA PRO A 14 -8.48 30.73 -3.04
C PRO A 14 -9.41 30.63 -1.82
N MET A 15 -10.18 29.56 -1.76
CA MET A 15 -11.01 29.27 -0.59
C MET A 15 -10.21 28.39 0.37
N TRP A 16 -9.81 28.97 1.50
CA TRP A 16 -9.22 28.25 2.62
C TRP A 16 -10.32 27.61 3.43
N SER A 17 -10.42 26.29 3.42
CA SER A 17 -11.24 25.58 4.39
C SER A 17 -10.34 25.07 5.52
N PHE A 18 -10.61 25.52 6.75
CA PHE A 18 -10.00 24.95 7.95
C PHE A 18 -10.96 23.87 8.47
N HIS A 19 -10.57 22.63 8.40
CA HIS A 19 -11.18 21.59 9.18
C HIS A 19 -10.31 21.33 10.41
N GLU A 20 -10.88 20.87 11.50
CA GLU A 20 -10.17 20.62 12.77
C GLU A 20 -8.94 19.72 12.63
N GLU A 21 -8.82 18.98 11.52
CA GLU A 21 -7.77 17.98 11.26
C GLU A 21 -6.78 18.33 10.13
N GLY A 22 -6.80 19.53 9.55
CA GLY A 22 -5.82 19.86 8.52
C GLY A 22 -6.03 21.17 7.77
N ARG A 23 -4.96 21.65 7.12
CA ARG A 23 -5.00 22.77 6.19
C ARG A 23 -5.07 22.24 4.78
N SER A 24 -6.10 22.60 4.01
CA SER A 24 -6.21 22.25 2.60
C SER A 24 -6.05 23.50 1.73
N TYR A 25 -5.31 23.36 0.64
CA TYR A 25 -5.31 24.30 -0.46
C TYR A 25 -6.14 23.70 -1.59
N MET A 26 -7.32 24.26 -1.82
CA MET A 26 -8.24 23.80 -2.84
C MET A 26 -8.66 24.97 -3.72
N GLU A 27 -8.57 24.78 -5.01
CA GLU A 27 -9.14 25.64 -6.02
C GLU A 27 -10.41 24.99 -6.59
N TYR A 28 -11.32 25.83 -7.04
CA TYR A 28 -12.49 25.39 -7.77
C TYR A 28 -12.38 25.92 -9.20
N ASP A 29 -12.68 25.09 -10.18
CA ASP A 29 -12.80 25.54 -11.56
C ASP A 29 -14.17 26.21 -11.82
N SER A 30 -14.38 26.68 -13.06
CA SER A 30 -15.63 27.35 -13.47
C SER A 30 -16.89 26.47 -13.35
N GLU A 31 -16.72 25.13 -13.27
CA GLU A 31 -17.81 24.18 -13.06
C GLU A 31 -17.97 23.78 -11.57
N GLY A 32 -17.23 24.43 -10.65
CA GLY A 32 -17.27 24.12 -9.23
C GLY A 32 -16.55 22.82 -8.83
N LYS A 33 -15.76 22.24 -9.72
CA LYS A 33 -14.98 21.02 -9.42
C LYS A 33 -13.71 21.38 -8.68
N LYS A 34 -13.39 20.61 -7.64
CA LYS A 34 -12.18 20.78 -6.81
C LYS A 34 -10.94 20.33 -7.55
N ARG A 35 -9.87 21.11 -7.44
CA ARG A 35 -8.49 20.72 -7.81
C ARG A 35 -7.52 21.32 -6.80
N GLY A 36 -6.36 20.69 -6.62
CA GLY A 36 -5.34 21.20 -5.70
C GLY A 36 -4.75 20.10 -4.81
N ARG A 37 -4.17 20.50 -3.70
CA ARG A 37 -3.57 19.60 -2.71
C ARG A 37 -4.33 19.68 -1.40
N TRP A 38 -4.76 18.52 -0.93
CA TRP A 38 -5.29 18.37 0.41
C TRP A 38 -4.13 18.01 1.35
N LEU A 39 -3.86 18.89 2.31
CA LEU A 39 -2.96 18.61 3.43
C LEU A 39 -3.76 18.05 4.59
N SER A 40 -3.32 16.95 5.15
CA SER A 40 -3.87 16.37 6.37
C SER A 40 -2.81 16.28 7.45
N ILE A 41 -3.23 16.54 8.69
CA ILE A 41 -2.41 16.33 9.89
C ILE A 41 -3.26 15.48 10.82
N ASN A 42 -2.81 14.26 11.10
CA ASN A 42 -3.42 13.43 12.13
C ASN A 42 -2.78 13.80 13.47
N HIS A 43 -3.55 14.39 14.37
CA HIS A 43 -3.05 14.90 15.66
C HIS A 43 -2.63 13.79 16.64
N GLU A 44 -3.26 12.64 16.60
CA GLU A 44 -2.91 11.51 17.46
C GLU A 44 -1.61 10.84 17.01
N SER A 45 -1.54 10.44 15.73
CA SER A 45 -0.36 9.78 15.17
C SER A 45 0.73 10.74 14.73
N LYS A 46 0.46 12.07 14.76
CA LYS A 46 1.34 13.15 14.27
C LYS A 46 1.78 12.95 12.80
N LEU A 47 1.06 12.15 12.04
CA LEU A 47 1.32 11.97 10.62
C LEU A 47 0.92 13.23 9.86
N THR A 48 1.72 13.59 8.88
CA THR A 48 1.42 14.69 7.95
C THR A 48 1.43 14.17 6.52
N GLY A 49 0.58 14.71 5.66
CA GLY A 49 0.57 14.25 4.29
C GLY A 49 -0.22 15.16 3.37
N PHE A 50 -0.13 14.88 2.08
CA PHE A 50 -0.97 15.50 1.08
C PHE A 50 -1.45 14.49 0.05
N VAL A 51 -2.58 14.80 -0.57
CA VAL A 51 -3.09 14.13 -1.75
C VAL A 51 -3.48 15.17 -2.80
N THR A 52 -3.19 14.90 -4.05
CA THR A 52 -3.61 15.76 -5.16
C THR A 52 -5.05 15.45 -5.56
N ILE A 53 -5.85 16.49 -5.75
CA ILE A 53 -7.26 16.39 -6.17
C ILE A 53 -7.41 17.02 -7.55
N LYS A 54 -8.17 16.36 -8.43
CA LYS A 54 -8.57 16.84 -9.73
C LYS A 54 -10.01 16.41 -10.01
N ASN A 55 -10.87 17.34 -10.43
CA ASN A 55 -12.28 17.06 -10.71
C ASN A 55 -13.00 16.33 -9.56
N ASN A 56 -12.81 16.80 -8.32
CA ASN A 56 -13.34 16.23 -7.08
C ASN A 56 -12.81 14.82 -6.73
N LYS A 57 -11.84 14.29 -7.45
CA LYS A 57 -11.28 12.94 -7.22
C LYS A 57 -9.78 13.02 -6.91
N GLN A 58 -9.29 12.06 -6.14
CA GLN A 58 -7.85 11.86 -5.97
C GLN A 58 -7.20 11.58 -7.33
N HIS A 59 -6.13 12.30 -7.65
CA HIS A 59 -5.43 12.18 -8.93
C HIS A 59 -3.98 12.61 -8.80
N GLY A 60 -3.05 11.77 -9.21
CA GLY A 60 -1.62 12.00 -9.04
C GLY A 60 -1.12 11.48 -7.70
N GLU A 61 -0.13 12.14 -7.16
CA GLU A 61 0.64 11.67 -6.02
C GLU A 61 -0.04 11.95 -4.69
N GLN A 62 0.03 10.97 -3.78
CA GLN A 62 -0.25 11.09 -2.36
C GLN A 62 1.01 10.73 -1.56
N ILE A 63 1.47 11.63 -0.71
CA ILE A 63 2.59 11.37 0.20
C ILE A 63 2.11 11.57 1.64
N VAL A 64 2.46 10.61 2.51
CA VAL A 64 2.29 10.74 3.96
C VAL A 64 3.64 10.53 4.62
N ARG A 65 3.89 11.28 5.70
CA ARG A 65 5.15 11.28 6.45
C ARG A 65 4.92 10.92 7.91
N TYR A 66 5.89 10.28 8.49
CA TYR A 66 6.03 10.09 9.93
C TYR A 66 6.34 11.40 10.67
N PRO A 67 6.19 11.44 12.01
CA PRO A 67 6.54 12.62 12.82
C PRO A 67 8.00 13.07 12.68
N ASN A 68 8.92 12.12 12.40
CA ASN A 68 10.33 12.41 12.14
C ASN A 68 10.62 13.01 10.75
N GLY A 69 9.56 13.21 9.92
CA GLY A 69 9.66 13.78 8.58
C GLY A 69 9.93 12.78 7.46
N GLN A 70 10.28 11.53 7.77
CA GLN A 70 10.48 10.49 6.77
C GLN A 70 9.17 10.10 6.10
N VAL A 71 9.23 9.73 4.82
CA VAL A 71 8.06 9.27 4.08
C VAL A 71 7.58 7.95 4.65
N LYS A 72 6.29 7.86 4.98
CA LYS A 72 5.61 6.63 5.37
C LYS A 72 5.13 5.87 4.15
N TYR A 73 4.45 6.59 3.25
CA TYR A 73 4.06 6.02 1.96
C TYR A 73 3.99 7.09 0.86
N ASN A 74 4.16 6.65 -0.38
CA ASN A 74 3.95 7.40 -1.60
C ASN A 74 3.14 6.53 -2.58
N TRP A 75 1.93 6.93 -2.83
CA TRP A 75 0.97 6.21 -3.66
C TRP A 75 0.47 7.13 -4.77
N ASN A 76 0.10 6.55 -5.89
CA ASN A 76 -0.42 7.28 -7.02
C ASN A 76 -1.88 6.94 -7.30
N TRP A 77 -2.63 7.96 -7.70
CA TRP A 77 -4.05 7.91 -7.94
C TRP A 77 -4.39 8.38 -9.36
N LYS A 78 -5.44 7.82 -9.93
CA LYS A 78 -6.07 8.30 -11.16
C LYS A 78 -7.58 8.21 -11.00
N ASP A 79 -8.24 9.38 -11.04
CA ASP A 79 -9.70 9.51 -10.98
C ASP A 79 -10.36 8.79 -9.81
N GLY A 80 -9.70 8.77 -8.65
CA GLY A 80 -10.20 8.21 -7.39
C GLY A 80 -9.83 6.74 -7.13
N VAL A 81 -9.04 6.09 -8.02
CA VAL A 81 -8.54 4.73 -7.82
C VAL A 81 -7.01 4.71 -7.83
N TYR A 82 -6.40 3.73 -7.18
CA TYR A 82 -4.95 3.54 -7.22
C TYR A 82 -4.49 3.26 -8.65
N HIS A 83 -3.48 3.99 -9.12
CA HIS A 83 -2.93 3.85 -10.46
C HIS A 83 -1.47 4.30 -10.52
N GLY A 84 -0.57 3.44 -10.93
CA GLY A 84 0.85 3.71 -10.98
C GLY A 84 1.61 3.12 -9.78
N ARG A 85 2.78 3.67 -9.50
CA ARG A 85 3.68 3.17 -8.44
C ARG A 85 3.12 3.43 -7.05
N CYS A 86 3.31 2.46 -6.16
CA CYS A 86 3.07 2.60 -4.72
C CYS A 86 4.29 2.08 -3.95
N MET A 87 4.60 2.75 -2.87
CA MET A 87 5.70 2.39 -1.97
C MET A 87 5.35 2.76 -0.54
N ASP A 88 5.71 1.87 0.40
CA ASP A 88 5.65 2.13 1.83
C ASP A 88 7.01 1.90 2.48
N TRP A 89 7.27 2.68 3.52
CA TRP A 89 8.47 2.61 4.34
C TRP A 89 8.11 2.50 5.82
N ALA A 90 9.00 1.89 6.58
CA ALA A 90 8.97 1.96 8.03
C ALA A 90 9.52 3.31 8.51
N GLU A 91 9.29 3.63 9.79
CA GLU A 91 9.73 4.90 10.38
C GLU A 91 11.26 5.05 10.43
N ASN A 92 12.00 3.95 10.36
CA ASN A 92 13.45 3.92 10.22
C ASN A 92 13.95 4.07 8.76
N GLY A 93 13.04 4.29 7.80
CA GLY A 93 13.34 4.47 6.37
C GLY A 93 13.48 3.18 5.56
N MET A 94 13.39 2.01 6.18
CA MET A 94 13.42 0.73 5.46
C MET A 94 12.16 0.56 4.62
N THR A 95 12.31 0.10 3.37
CA THR A 95 11.17 -0.21 2.50
C THR A 95 10.39 -1.39 3.06
N LYS A 96 9.08 -1.26 3.12
CA LYS A 96 8.14 -2.33 3.49
C LYS A 96 7.59 -3.04 2.28
N PHE A 97 7.08 -2.27 1.31
CA PHE A 97 6.72 -2.82 0.02
C PHE A 97 6.88 -1.80 -1.12
N GLN A 98 6.94 -2.33 -2.34
CA GLN A 98 6.93 -1.57 -3.59
C GLN A 98 6.14 -2.34 -4.64
N GLY A 99 5.29 -1.64 -5.37
CA GLY A 99 4.52 -2.24 -6.45
C GLY A 99 3.89 -1.23 -7.38
N HIS A 100 3.00 -1.73 -8.22
CA HIS A 100 2.20 -0.93 -9.13
C HIS A 100 0.73 -1.33 -9.05
N TYR A 101 -0.13 -0.34 -9.19
CA TYR A 101 -1.56 -0.53 -9.43
C TYR A 101 -1.94 -0.04 -10.83
N LYS A 102 -2.92 -0.69 -11.41
CA LYS A 102 -3.60 -0.25 -12.63
C LYS A 102 -5.10 -0.36 -12.37
N ASP A 103 -5.78 0.79 -12.48
CA ASP A 103 -7.23 0.89 -12.31
C ASP A 103 -7.76 0.22 -11.01
N GLY A 104 -7.05 0.48 -9.90
CA GLY A 104 -7.35 -0.03 -8.56
C GLY A 104 -6.85 -1.44 -8.25
N GLN A 105 -6.26 -2.15 -9.21
CA GLN A 105 -5.82 -3.53 -9.06
C GLN A 105 -4.30 -3.66 -9.08
N LYS A 106 -3.72 -4.58 -8.29
CA LYS A 106 -2.28 -4.90 -8.36
C LYS A 106 -1.90 -5.29 -9.79
N HIS A 107 -0.84 -4.69 -10.34
CA HIS A 107 -0.40 -4.93 -11.71
C HIS A 107 1.11 -4.83 -11.84
N GLY A 108 1.74 -5.75 -12.61
CA GLY A 108 3.19 -5.75 -12.80
C GLY A 108 3.95 -6.36 -11.62
N LYS A 109 5.16 -5.88 -11.41
CA LYS A 109 6.05 -6.40 -10.37
C LYS A 109 5.67 -5.88 -8.99
N TRP A 110 5.84 -6.74 -7.98
CA TRP A 110 5.53 -6.47 -6.58
C TRP A 110 6.62 -7.05 -5.70
N TRP A 111 7.06 -6.29 -4.65
CA TRP A 111 8.06 -6.70 -3.68
C TRP A 111 7.65 -6.29 -2.28
N GLU A 112 7.93 -7.14 -1.32
CA GLU A 112 7.74 -6.88 0.11
C GLU A 112 9.00 -7.26 0.87
N TRP A 113 9.25 -6.58 1.98
CA TRP A 113 10.43 -6.77 2.81
C TRP A 113 10.05 -6.94 4.27
N TYR A 114 10.80 -7.77 4.95
CA TYR A 114 10.74 -7.90 6.41
C TYR A 114 11.29 -6.64 7.11
N PRO A 115 10.95 -6.44 8.42
CA PRO A 115 11.52 -5.34 9.22
C PRO A 115 13.05 -5.35 9.32
N ASN A 116 13.71 -6.50 9.11
CA ASN A 116 15.17 -6.62 9.06
C ASN A 116 15.78 -6.23 7.71
N GLY A 117 14.96 -5.74 6.75
CA GLY A 117 15.36 -5.29 5.41
C GLY A 117 15.55 -6.40 4.39
N ARG A 118 15.37 -7.66 4.75
CA ARG A 118 15.45 -8.79 3.80
C ARG A 118 14.17 -8.91 2.99
N LEU A 119 14.29 -9.33 1.75
CA LEU A 119 13.16 -9.57 0.87
C LEU A 119 12.28 -10.70 1.45
N SER A 120 10.99 -10.46 1.54
CA SER A 120 9.99 -11.47 1.94
C SER A 120 9.26 -12.04 0.74
N VAL A 121 8.84 -11.19 -0.20
CA VAL A 121 8.08 -11.59 -1.38
C VAL A 121 8.57 -10.88 -2.62
N ALA A 122 8.63 -11.61 -3.73
CA ALA A 122 8.70 -11.02 -5.07
C ALA A 122 7.60 -11.67 -5.94
N GLY A 123 6.76 -10.82 -6.52
CA GLY A 123 5.61 -11.27 -7.29
C GLY A 123 5.40 -10.54 -8.60
N LYS A 124 4.58 -11.16 -9.44
CA LYS A 124 4.00 -10.55 -10.64
C LYS A 124 2.50 -10.69 -10.58
N PHE A 125 1.80 -9.57 -10.80
CA PHE A 125 0.34 -9.49 -10.81
C PHE A 125 -0.14 -8.97 -12.17
N GLU A 126 -1.29 -9.43 -12.62
CA GLU A 126 -2.00 -8.92 -13.80
C GLU A 126 -3.47 -8.72 -13.44
N ASN A 127 -3.93 -7.46 -13.44
CA ASN A 127 -5.32 -7.09 -13.11
C ASN A 127 -5.81 -7.71 -11.79
N GLY A 128 -5.00 -7.59 -10.75
CA GLY A 128 -5.28 -8.13 -9.41
C GLY A 128 -4.93 -9.60 -9.22
N LEU A 129 -4.69 -10.36 -10.29
CA LEU A 129 -4.38 -11.78 -10.23
C LEU A 129 -2.89 -12.02 -10.01
N ALA A 130 -2.54 -12.90 -9.09
CA ALA A 130 -1.18 -13.33 -8.83
C ALA A 130 -0.73 -14.34 -9.91
N ILE A 131 0.15 -13.90 -10.81
CA ILE A 131 0.65 -14.74 -11.92
C ILE A 131 1.87 -15.55 -11.48
N GLY A 132 2.69 -14.99 -10.62
CA GLY A 132 3.84 -15.68 -10.07
C GLY A 132 4.28 -15.05 -8.76
N LEU A 133 4.62 -15.89 -7.78
CA LEU A 133 5.14 -15.47 -6.48
C LEU A 133 6.34 -16.32 -6.08
N LYS A 134 7.29 -15.69 -5.41
CA LYS A 134 8.40 -16.30 -4.69
C LYS A 134 8.48 -15.64 -3.33
N ALA A 135 8.74 -16.42 -2.29
CA ALA A 135 8.95 -15.88 -0.95
C ALA A 135 10.28 -16.35 -0.37
N TRP A 136 10.74 -15.61 0.62
CA TRP A 136 11.94 -15.90 1.41
C TRP A 136 11.57 -15.85 2.88
N MET A 137 12.23 -16.65 3.68
CA MET A 137 12.14 -16.62 5.14
C MET A 137 12.92 -15.43 5.70
N PRO A 138 12.67 -14.98 6.93
CA PRO A 138 13.40 -13.86 7.55
C PRO A 138 14.91 -14.11 7.69
N CYS A 139 15.36 -15.37 7.71
CA CYS A 139 16.77 -15.74 7.64
C CYS A 139 17.41 -15.42 6.28
N GLY A 140 16.58 -15.17 5.23
CA GLY A 140 17.00 -14.88 3.86
C GLY A 140 17.02 -16.09 2.94
N GLU A 141 16.73 -17.28 3.44
CA GLU A 141 16.59 -18.48 2.63
C GLU A 141 15.28 -18.46 1.86
N LYS A 142 15.28 -18.99 0.64
CA LYS A 142 14.07 -19.07 -0.16
C LYS A 142 13.10 -20.06 0.48
N CYS A 143 11.85 -19.63 0.64
CA CYS A 143 10.79 -20.50 1.14
C CYS A 143 10.57 -21.67 0.16
N PRO A 144 10.73 -22.93 0.58
CA PRO A 144 10.55 -24.08 -0.30
C PRO A 144 9.07 -24.33 -0.65
N LEU A 145 8.16 -23.89 0.21
CA LEU A 145 6.72 -24.13 0.10
C LEU A 145 6.00 -23.06 -0.70
N THR A 146 6.56 -21.85 -0.81
CA THR A 146 5.95 -20.78 -1.63
C THR A 146 6.40 -20.90 -3.07
N GLY A 147 5.43 -21.09 -3.95
CA GLY A 147 5.63 -21.04 -5.38
C GLY A 147 4.31 -20.89 -6.09
N VAL A 148 4.15 -19.77 -6.80
CA VAL A 148 3.02 -19.56 -7.71
C VAL A 148 3.56 -19.45 -9.12
N VAL A 149 3.07 -20.32 -9.99
CA VAL A 149 3.45 -20.38 -11.41
C VAL A 149 2.18 -20.38 -12.24
N ASN A 150 2.09 -19.44 -13.19
CA ASN A 150 0.91 -19.27 -14.05
C ASN A 150 -0.42 -19.14 -13.28
N GLY A 151 -0.36 -18.54 -12.06
CA GLY A 151 -1.52 -18.33 -11.23
C GLY A 151 -1.97 -19.51 -10.37
N TYR A 152 -1.13 -20.51 -10.20
CA TYR A 152 -1.43 -21.69 -9.36
C TYR A 152 -0.30 -21.97 -8.39
N GLY A 153 -0.64 -22.31 -7.14
CA GLY A 153 0.32 -22.70 -6.12
C GLY A 153 -0.04 -22.17 -4.74
N TRP A 154 0.97 -22.05 -3.89
CA TRP A 154 0.83 -21.63 -2.50
C TRP A 154 1.67 -20.41 -2.19
N TRP A 155 1.17 -19.55 -1.32
CA TRP A 155 1.89 -18.47 -0.69
C TRP A 155 1.91 -18.67 0.82
N VAL A 156 3.08 -18.96 1.37
CA VAL A 156 3.29 -19.12 2.81
C VAL A 156 3.75 -17.81 3.41
N HIS A 157 3.12 -17.43 4.49
CA HIS A 157 3.39 -16.21 5.23
C HIS A 157 4.13 -16.54 6.53
N TYR A 158 5.19 -15.79 6.81
CA TYR A 158 6.00 -15.95 8.02
C TYR A 158 6.00 -14.64 8.81
N ASP A 159 6.10 -14.75 10.13
CA ASP A 159 6.39 -13.62 10.99
C ASP A 159 7.88 -13.22 10.91
N SER A 160 8.29 -12.23 11.71
CA SER A 160 9.68 -11.75 11.73
C SER A 160 10.67 -12.72 12.38
N SER A 161 10.20 -13.72 13.13
CA SER A 161 11.01 -14.78 13.75
C SER A 161 11.29 -15.93 12.79
N GLY A 162 10.44 -16.10 11.76
CA GLY A 162 10.47 -17.20 10.81
C GLY A 162 9.45 -18.28 11.12
N GLU A 163 8.52 -18.02 12.05
CA GLU A 163 7.38 -18.89 12.29
C GLU A 163 6.35 -18.73 11.18
N GLU A 164 5.81 -19.86 10.71
CA GLU A 164 4.77 -19.89 9.69
C GLU A 164 3.45 -19.42 10.30
N LEU A 165 2.87 -18.33 9.75
CA LEU A 165 1.62 -17.78 10.24
C LEU A 165 0.41 -18.45 9.58
N TYR A 166 0.41 -18.50 8.25
CA TYR A 166 -0.68 -19.11 7.47
C TYR A 166 -0.23 -19.35 6.03
N LYS A 167 -1.03 -20.13 5.31
CA LYS A 167 -0.88 -20.41 3.87
C LYS A 167 -2.09 -19.88 3.12
N THR A 168 -1.83 -19.28 1.96
CA THR A 168 -2.87 -18.85 1.02
C THR A 168 -2.75 -19.70 -0.25
N GLU A 169 -3.80 -20.39 -0.62
CA GLU A 169 -3.87 -21.05 -1.91
C GLU A 169 -4.15 -20.04 -3.02
N ILE A 170 -3.41 -20.16 -4.12
CA ILE A 170 -3.61 -19.37 -5.34
C ILE A 170 -4.11 -20.31 -6.44
N SER A 171 -5.30 -20.00 -6.94
CA SER A 171 -5.91 -20.75 -8.05
C SER A 171 -6.48 -19.79 -9.10
N GLY A 172 -6.04 -19.93 -10.35
CA GLY A 172 -6.37 -18.99 -11.41
C GLY A 172 -5.92 -17.54 -11.10
N GLY A 173 -4.87 -17.36 -10.28
CA GLY A 173 -4.36 -16.08 -9.83
C GLY A 173 -5.14 -15.45 -8.66
N LYS A 174 -6.23 -16.04 -8.23
CA LYS A 174 -7.01 -15.58 -7.08
C LYS A 174 -6.52 -16.25 -5.80
N MET A 175 -6.51 -15.48 -4.71
CA MET A 175 -6.38 -16.04 -3.36
C MET A 175 -7.71 -16.72 -3.02
N ILE A 176 -7.66 -18.03 -2.70
CA ILE A 176 -8.86 -18.82 -2.44
C ILE A 176 -9.22 -18.80 -0.97
N ASP A 177 -8.26 -19.18 -0.11
CA ASP A 177 -8.47 -19.24 1.32
C ASP A 177 -7.17 -18.89 2.07
N GLU A 178 -7.31 -18.27 3.24
CA GLU A 178 -6.27 -18.14 4.25
C GLU A 178 -6.49 -19.26 5.27
N TYR A 179 -5.58 -20.23 5.31
CA TYR A 179 -5.61 -21.27 6.33
C TYR A 179 -4.70 -20.85 7.49
N GLU A 180 -5.28 -20.68 8.67
CA GLU A 180 -4.49 -20.63 9.90
C GLU A 180 -3.79 -21.97 10.07
N VAL A 181 -2.48 -21.94 10.32
CA VAL A 181 -1.77 -23.15 10.77
C VAL A 181 -2.22 -23.41 12.21
N ILE A 182 -3.20 -24.30 12.35
CA ILE A 182 -3.54 -24.84 13.67
C ILE A 182 -2.38 -25.78 14.00
N ASP A 183 -1.64 -25.46 15.08
CA ASP A 183 -0.64 -26.37 15.64
C ASP A 183 -1.25 -27.77 15.75
N GLY A 184 -0.62 -28.70 15.05
CA GLY A 184 -1.11 -30.06 14.97
C GLY A 184 -0.97 -30.78 16.31
N ASP A 185 -2.06 -30.85 17.03
CA ASP A 185 -2.32 -31.98 17.93
C ASP A 185 -3.83 -32.16 18.04
N GLU A 186 -4.27 -33.29 17.58
CA GLU A 186 -5.55 -33.98 17.73
C GLU A 186 -6.25 -34.36 16.41
N TRP A 187 -5.60 -35.28 15.66
CA TRP A 187 -6.37 -36.27 14.95
C TRP A 187 -6.68 -37.42 15.92
N GLU A 188 -7.75 -37.27 16.69
CA GLU A 188 -8.37 -38.44 17.33
C GLU A 188 -9.03 -39.26 16.20
N ASP A 189 -8.44 -40.43 15.95
CA ASP A 189 -9.07 -41.50 15.19
C ASP A 189 -10.41 -41.85 15.86
N GLN A 190 -11.53 -41.49 15.27
CA GLN A 190 -12.78 -42.13 15.56
C GLN A 190 -12.99 -43.28 14.59
N GLU A 191 -12.43 -44.42 14.96
CA GLU A 191 -12.94 -45.71 14.50
C GLU A 191 -14.30 -45.97 15.13
N GLU A 192 -15.32 -46.06 14.31
CA GLU A 192 -16.41 -47.03 14.45
C GLU A 192 -17.05 -47.35 13.09
#